data_a0c8ea3912e89feb2aff5693129ac319
#
_entry.id   a0c8ea3912e89feb2aff5693129ac319
#
_cell.length_a   1.000
_cell.length_b   1.000
_cell.length_c   1.000
_cell.angle_alpha   90.00
_cell.angle_beta   90.00
_cell.angle_gamma   90.00
#
_symmetry.space_group_name_H-M   'P 1'
#
loop_
_entity.id
_entity.type
_entity.pdbx_description
1 polymer ?
#
loop_
_entity_poly.entity_id
_entity_poly.type
_entity_poly.pdbx_seq_one_letter_code
_entity_poly.pdbx_strand_id
1 'polypeptide(L)'
;MLGFLLARQAGLEDPLRLRRVESTRRVLGLELNKDRDIERIHCNGVNTLDIEPVEGRYMLSGGSDGVIVLYDLENYSRQPYYTCKALCSVDRNHPDVHKYSVETVQWYPHDTGMFTSSSFDKTLKVWDTNTLQTADVFNFEETVYSHHMSPVATKHALVAVGTRGPRVQLCDLKSGSCCHILQGHRQEVLAVSWSPRYEYILATASADNRVKLWDVRRASGCLITLDQHNGKNSQAVESANTAHNGKVNGLCFTSDGLHLLTVGTDNRMRLWNSSSGENTLELYSGSRDCNILAWVPSLYEPLHDDDETTSKSQLNQAFEDAWSSSDEEG
;
A
#
# COMPACT_ATOMS: atom_id res chain seq x y z
N MET A 1 18.62 7.74 23.79
CA MET A 1 17.87 8.92 23.32
C MET A 1 18.61 10.24 23.60
N LEU A 2 19.13 10.48 24.82
CA LEU A 2 19.83 11.75 25.14
C LEU A 2 21.13 11.95 24.34
N GLY A 3 21.97 10.90 24.19
CA GLY A 3 23.18 10.94 23.37
C GLY A 3 22.95 11.27 21.90
N PHE A 4 21.83 10.79 21.36
CA PHE A 4 21.36 11.07 20.02
C PHE A 4 21.00 12.55 19.83
N LEU A 5 20.28 13.12 20.78
CA LEU A 5 19.90 14.55 20.72
C LEU A 5 21.13 15.45 20.83
N LEU A 6 22.10 15.07 21.66
CA LEU A 6 23.37 15.80 21.81
C LEU A 6 24.23 15.72 20.55
N ALA A 7 24.34 14.54 19.93
CA ALA A 7 25.10 14.36 18.68
C ALA A 7 24.48 15.16 17.52
N ARG A 8 23.13 15.23 17.47
CA ARG A 8 22.40 16.04 16.50
C ARG A 8 22.62 17.55 16.74
N GLN A 9 22.55 17.99 18.00
CA GLN A 9 22.80 19.40 18.35
C GLN A 9 24.24 19.84 18.07
N ALA A 10 25.19 18.91 18.25
CA ALA A 10 26.59 19.13 17.96
C ALA A 10 26.95 19.08 16.47
N GLY A 11 25.99 18.75 15.59
CA GLY A 11 26.22 18.59 14.15
C GLY A 11 27.13 17.42 13.78
N LEU A 12 27.31 16.48 14.70
CA LEU A 12 28.19 15.30 14.51
C LEU A 12 27.54 14.20 13.69
N GLU A 13 26.20 14.26 13.50
CA GLU A 13 25.47 13.24 12.76
C GLU A 13 24.44 13.83 11.79
N ASP A 14 24.34 13.24 10.60
CA ASP A 14 23.34 13.59 9.60
C ASP A 14 21.92 13.21 10.09
N PRO A 15 20.98 14.16 10.18
CA PRO A 15 19.60 13.89 10.58
C PRO A 15 18.88 12.84 9.70
N LEU A 16 19.19 12.77 8.41
CA LEU A 16 18.60 11.81 7.49
C LEU A 16 19.10 10.40 7.75
N ARG A 17 20.40 10.25 8.02
CA ARG A 17 20.99 8.97 8.40
C ARG A 17 20.40 8.44 9.70
N LEU A 18 20.29 9.31 10.72
CA LEU A 18 19.67 8.96 11.99
C LEU A 18 18.22 8.53 11.85
N ARG A 19 17.44 9.25 11.06
CA ARG A 19 16.05 8.89 10.77
C ARG A 19 15.96 7.51 10.12
N ARG A 20 16.82 7.21 9.15
CA ARG A 20 16.88 5.89 8.49
C ARG A 20 17.22 4.77 9.48
N VAL A 21 18.28 4.96 10.27
CA VAL A 21 18.72 3.98 11.27
C VAL A 21 17.62 3.70 12.28
N GLU A 22 17.00 4.74 12.84
CA GLU A 22 15.92 4.57 13.81
C GLU A 22 14.66 3.93 13.17
N SER A 23 14.31 4.31 11.94
CA SER A 23 13.22 3.70 11.20
C SER A 23 13.47 2.20 10.95
N THR A 24 14.68 1.87 10.50
CA THR A 24 15.10 0.47 10.28
C THR A 24 15.07 -0.32 11.60
N ARG A 25 15.61 0.25 12.69
CA ARG A 25 15.60 -0.39 14.01
C ARG A 25 14.17 -0.69 14.48
N ARG A 26 13.23 0.27 14.29
CA ARG A 26 11.82 0.06 14.66
C ARG A 26 11.18 -1.03 13.81
N VAL A 27 11.42 -1.04 12.50
CA VAL A 27 10.88 -2.06 11.59
C VAL A 27 11.41 -3.46 11.95
N LEU A 28 12.70 -3.58 12.21
CA LEU A 28 13.31 -4.86 12.63
C LEU A 28 12.89 -5.31 14.03
N GLY A 29 12.48 -4.37 14.89
CA GLY A 29 11.96 -4.66 16.23
C GLY A 29 10.43 -4.79 16.30
N LEU A 30 9.73 -4.86 15.14
CA LEU A 30 8.28 -5.09 15.13
C LEU A 30 7.98 -6.51 15.57
N GLU A 31 7.18 -6.62 16.64
CA GLU A 31 6.63 -7.87 17.15
C GLU A 31 5.11 -7.76 17.20
N LEU A 32 4.43 -8.92 17.10
CA LEU A 32 2.99 -8.96 17.32
C LEU A 32 2.68 -8.51 18.74
N ASN A 33 1.83 -7.50 18.88
CA ASN A 33 1.42 -7.04 20.20
C ASN A 33 0.51 -8.10 20.85
N LYS A 34 0.96 -8.66 21.98
CA LYS A 34 0.24 -9.69 22.74
C LYS A 34 -0.69 -9.12 23.79
N ASP A 35 -0.56 -7.84 24.09
CA ASP A 35 -1.27 -7.15 25.17
C ASP A 35 -2.46 -6.36 24.66
N ARG A 36 -2.50 -6.13 23.35
CA ARG A 36 -3.58 -5.45 22.66
C ARG A 36 -4.27 -6.36 21.68
N ASP A 37 -5.57 -6.45 21.77
CA ASP A 37 -6.41 -7.11 20.80
C ASP A 37 -7.41 -6.10 20.21
N ILE A 38 -7.97 -6.41 19.05
CA ILE A 38 -9.01 -5.62 18.41
C ILE A 38 -10.29 -6.44 18.39
N GLU A 39 -11.40 -5.81 18.77
CA GLU A 39 -12.69 -6.47 18.83
C GLU A 39 -13.08 -7.08 17.48
N ARG A 40 -13.42 -8.36 17.51
CA ARG A 40 -13.86 -9.11 16.34
C ARG A 40 -15.32 -8.80 16.03
N ILE A 41 -15.56 -7.98 15.02
CA ILE A 41 -16.92 -7.68 14.50
C ILE A 41 -17.15 -8.37 13.17
N HIS A 42 -16.12 -8.41 12.31
CA HIS A 42 -16.24 -9.09 11.02
C HIS A 42 -16.46 -10.59 11.19
N CYS A 43 -17.47 -11.11 10.49
CA CYS A 43 -17.77 -12.55 10.45
C CYS A 43 -16.83 -13.30 9.51
N ASN A 44 -16.26 -12.60 8.51
CA ASN A 44 -15.38 -13.14 7.49
C ASN A 44 -14.02 -12.40 7.50
N GLY A 45 -13.22 -12.61 6.44
CA GLY A 45 -11.92 -11.96 6.31
C GLY A 45 -12.01 -10.44 6.21
N VAL A 46 -11.03 -9.76 6.78
CA VAL A 46 -10.82 -8.32 6.61
C VAL A 46 -9.93 -8.12 5.37
N ASN A 47 -10.42 -7.37 4.39
CA ASN A 47 -9.70 -7.15 3.14
C ASN A 47 -8.87 -5.88 3.16
N THR A 48 -9.31 -4.87 3.92
CA THR A 48 -8.72 -3.54 3.86
C THR A 48 -8.75 -2.86 5.22
N LEU A 49 -7.70 -2.10 5.48
CA LEU A 49 -7.54 -1.28 6.67
C LEU A 49 -7.00 0.09 6.23
N ASP A 50 -7.50 1.15 6.84
CA ASP A 50 -6.95 2.49 6.65
C ASP A 50 -6.96 3.26 7.96
N ILE A 51 -5.85 3.95 8.25
CA ILE A 51 -5.71 4.80 9.44
C ILE A 51 -5.80 6.24 8.96
N GLU A 52 -6.62 7.03 9.64
CA GLU A 52 -6.80 8.41 9.24
C GLU A 52 -5.47 9.20 9.30
N PRO A 53 -5.18 10.01 8.28
CA PRO A 53 -3.85 10.60 8.11
C PRO A 53 -3.61 11.86 8.96
N VAL A 54 -4.65 12.45 9.57
CA VAL A 54 -4.53 13.75 10.26
C VAL A 54 -4.00 13.58 11.69
N GLU A 55 -4.64 12.72 12.47
CA GLU A 55 -4.29 12.48 13.88
C GLU A 55 -3.65 11.10 14.10
N GLY A 56 -3.87 10.15 13.19
CA GLY A 56 -3.43 8.75 13.33
C GLY A 56 -4.21 7.99 14.41
N ARG A 57 -5.39 8.46 14.78
CA ARG A 57 -6.20 7.96 15.89
C ARG A 57 -7.24 6.95 15.48
N TYR A 58 -7.91 7.18 14.36
CA TYR A 58 -9.03 6.35 13.93
C TYR A 58 -8.62 5.38 12.84
N MET A 59 -9.10 4.15 12.93
CA MET A 59 -8.87 3.11 11.95
C MET A 59 -10.19 2.59 11.39
N LEU A 60 -10.27 2.54 10.06
CA LEU A 60 -11.34 1.86 9.33
C LEU A 60 -10.91 0.44 8.99
N SER A 61 -11.86 -0.49 9.03
CA SER A 61 -11.70 -1.82 8.45
C SER A 61 -12.88 -2.14 7.54
N GLY A 62 -12.58 -2.76 6.40
CA GLY A 62 -13.58 -3.28 5.47
C GLY A 62 -13.46 -4.79 5.32
N GLY A 63 -14.59 -5.48 5.47
CA GLY A 63 -14.64 -6.93 5.46
C GLY A 63 -15.27 -7.52 4.20
N SER A 64 -14.96 -8.79 3.94
CA SER A 64 -15.60 -9.57 2.89
C SER A 64 -17.09 -9.87 3.16
N ASP A 65 -17.55 -9.52 4.35
CA ASP A 65 -18.96 -9.59 4.77
C ASP A 65 -19.77 -8.34 4.39
N GLY A 66 -19.15 -7.32 3.79
CA GLY A 66 -19.78 -6.07 3.42
C GLY A 66 -19.81 -5.04 4.56
N VAL A 67 -19.33 -5.41 5.74
CA VAL A 67 -19.33 -4.57 6.95
C VAL A 67 -18.13 -3.63 6.95
N ILE A 68 -18.34 -2.41 7.45
CA ILE A 68 -17.28 -1.44 7.72
C ILE A 68 -17.28 -1.14 9.20
N VAL A 69 -16.12 -1.13 9.82
CA VAL A 69 -15.99 -0.88 11.27
C VAL A 69 -14.98 0.25 11.51
N LEU A 70 -15.33 1.13 12.42
CA LEU A 70 -14.49 2.23 12.89
C LEU A 70 -14.01 1.94 14.32
N TYR A 71 -12.70 2.03 14.52
CA TYR A 71 -12.03 1.85 15.80
C TYR A 71 -11.32 3.13 16.23
N ASP A 72 -11.31 3.40 17.56
CA ASP A 72 -10.49 4.44 18.17
C ASP A 72 -9.22 3.80 18.76
N LEU A 73 -8.09 4.03 18.13
CA LEU A 73 -6.81 3.44 18.52
C LEU A 73 -6.21 4.07 19.79
N GLU A 74 -6.65 5.26 20.17
CA GLU A 74 -6.22 5.95 21.39
C GLU A 74 -7.07 5.64 22.63
N ASN A 75 -8.09 4.84 22.48
CA ASN A 75 -8.91 4.40 23.62
C ASN A 75 -8.15 3.37 24.48
N TYR A 76 -7.18 3.88 25.24
CA TYR A 76 -6.32 3.07 26.10
C TYR A 76 -7.05 2.69 27.39
N SER A 77 -7.14 1.40 27.67
CA SER A 77 -7.43 0.92 29.02
C SER A 77 -6.17 1.02 29.90
N ARG A 78 -6.35 1.34 31.17
CA ARG A 78 -5.28 1.28 32.18
C ARG A 78 -4.85 -0.15 32.52
N GLN A 79 -5.52 -1.16 31.98
CA GLN A 79 -5.20 -2.56 32.18
C GLN A 79 -4.06 -2.97 31.23
N PRO A 80 -3.15 -3.85 31.67
CA PRO A 80 -2.06 -4.34 30.83
C PRO A 80 -2.56 -5.09 29.59
N TYR A 81 -3.70 -5.77 29.70
CA TYR A 81 -4.36 -6.47 28.59
C TYR A 81 -5.69 -5.80 28.31
N TYR A 82 -5.93 -5.34 27.09
CA TYR A 82 -7.21 -4.77 26.72
C TYR A 82 -7.57 -5.02 25.26
N THR A 83 -8.86 -5.09 25.01
CA THR A 83 -9.42 -5.17 23.66
C THR A 83 -9.88 -3.78 23.24
N CYS A 84 -9.33 -3.29 22.13
CA CYS A 84 -9.80 -2.07 21.48
C CYS A 84 -11.19 -2.34 20.91
N LYS A 85 -12.20 -1.70 21.47
CA LYS A 85 -13.59 -1.85 21.03
C LYS A 85 -13.87 -0.98 19.81
N ALA A 86 -14.77 -1.47 18.96
CA ALA A 86 -15.29 -0.65 17.88
C ALA A 86 -16.05 0.55 18.43
N LEU A 87 -15.84 1.69 17.81
CA LEU A 87 -16.57 2.91 18.11
C LEU A 87 -17.97 2.85 17.49
N CYS A 88 -18.03 2.45 16.24
CA CYS A 88 -19.25 2.27 15.47
C CYS A 88 -19.02 1.33 14.27
N SER A 89 -20.10 0.83 13.68
CA SER A 89 -20.04 -0.05 12.53
C SER A 89 -21.22 0.17 11.58
N VAL A 90 -20.96 0.04 10.29
CA VAL A 90 -21.97 -0.13 9.27
C VAL A 90 -22.21 -1.63 9.13
N ASP A 91 -23.15 -2.15 9.90
CA ASP A 91 -23.47 -3.58 9.98
C ASP A 91 -24.48 -3.99 8.90
N ARG A 92 -24.85 -5.27 8.86
CA ARG A 92 -25.78 -5.82 7.88
C ARG A 92 -27.21 -5.26 7.97
N ASN A 93 -27.58 -4.62 9.08
CA ASN A 93 -28.90 -4.02 9.28
C ASN A 93 -28.93 -2.55 8.82
N HIS A 94 -27.77 -1.98 8.52
CA HIS A 94 -27.68 -0.61 8.05
C HIS A 94 -28.28 -0.50 6.63
N PRO A 95 -29.13 0.53 6.34
CA PRO A 95 -29.79 0.66 5.04
C PRO A 95 -28.80 0.80 3.88
N ASP A 96 -27.66 1.41 4.14
CA ASP A 96 -26.63 1.69 3.14
C ASP A 96 -25.48 0.68 3.17
N VAL A 97 -25.60 -0.46 3.84
CA VAL A 97 -24.54 -1.47 3.88
C VAL A 97 -24.18 -1.95 2.46
N HIS A 98 -22.93 -2.33 2.25
CA HIS A 98 -22.53 -2.99 1.01
C HIS A 98 -23.11 -4.41 0.93
N LYS A 99 -23.63 -4.78 -0.25
CA LYS A 99 -24.23 -6.11 -0.46
C LYS A 99 -23.20 -7.23 -0.60
N TYR A 100 -21.98 -6.87 -0.98
CA TYR A 100 -20.88 -7.79 -1.22
C TYR A 100 -19.62 -7.30 -0.51
N SER A 101 -18.52 -8.02 -0.70
CA SER A 101 -17.21 -7.74 -0.12
C SER A 101 -16.79 -6.29 -0.33
N VAL A 102 -16.33 -5.65 0.75
CA VAL A 102 -15.66 -4.37 0.71
C VAL A 102 -14.19 -4.62 0.37
N GLU A 103 -13.72 -4.04 -0.73
CA GLU A 103 -12.36 -4.27 -1.22
C GLU A 103 -11.39 -3.18 -0.77
N THR A 104 -11.86 -1.94 -0.70
CA THR A 104 -11.04 -0.82 -0.25
C THR A 104 -11.86 0.12 0.61
N VAL A 105 -11.28 0.59 1.70
CA VAL A 105 -11.73 1.74 2.48
C VAL A 105 -10.62 2.78 2.48
N GLN A 106 -10.98 4.05 2.46
CA GLN A 106 -10.03 5.14 2.54
C GLN A 106 -10.63 6.35 3.22
N TRP A 107 -9.88 6.89 4.19
CA TRP A 107 -10.19 8.19 4.78
C TRP A 107 -10.01 9.32 3.77
N TYR A 108 -10.82 10.35 3.90
CA TYR A 108 -10.57 11.58 3.16
C TYR A 108 -9.24 12.19 3.66
N PRO A 109 -8.32 12.53 2.74
CA PRO A 109 -6.93 12.84 3.15
C PRO A 109 -6.74 14.09 3.97
N HIS A 110 -7.71 15.02 3.96
CA HIS A 110 -7.55 16.34 4.56
C HIS A 110 -8.43 16.58 5.78
N ASP A 111 -9.34 15.66 6.10
CA ASP A 111 -10.32 15.84 7.14
C ASP A 111 -10.87 14.47 7.56
N THR A 112 -11.25 14.34 8.83
CA THR A 112 -11.81 13.13 9.43
C THR A 112 -13.33 13.01 9.29
N GLY A 113 -13.98 14.00 8.66
CA GLY A 113 -15.44 14.09 8.53
C GLY A 113 -16.03 13.13 7.52
N MET A 114 -15.22 12.57 6.61
CA MET A 114 -15.69 11.63 5.59
C MET A 114 -14.68 10.53 5.28
N PHE A 115 -15.20 9.42 4.78
CA PHE A 115 -14.42 8.33 4.22
C PHE A 115 -15.14 7.72 3.02
N THR A 116 -14.41 6.93 2.25
CA THR A 116 -14.94 6.24 1.08
C THR A 116 -14.78 4.74 1.21
N SER A 117 -15.66 3.99 0.58
CA SER A 117 -15.57 2.53 0.48
C SER A 117 -15.99 2.05 -0.90
N SER A 118 -15.29 1.04 -1.40
CA SER A 118 -15.64 0.37 -2.65
C SER A 118 -15.84 -1.11 -2.46
N SER A 119 -16.74 -1.68 -3.26
CA SER A 119 -17.18 -3.06 -3.09
C SER A 119 -17.42 -3.77 -4.43
N PHE A 120 -17.47 -5.09 -4.36
CA PHE A 120 -17.91 -5.94 -5.46
C PHE A 120 -19.38 -5.75 -5.83
N ASP A 121 -20.16 -5.00 -5.04
CA ASP A 121 -21.52 -4.60 -5.38
C ASP A 121 -21.60 -3.53 -6.48
N LYS A 122 -20.46 -3.21 -7.09
CA LYS A 122 -20.31 -2.22 -8.16
C LYS A 122 -20.55 -0.78 -7.72
N THR A 123 -20.36 -0.51 -6.44
CA THR A 123 -20.53 0.84 -5.88
C THR A 123 -19.26 1.35 -5.22
N LEU A 124 -19.05 2.64 -5.33
CA LEU A 124 -18.19 3.43 -4.46
C LEU A 124 -19.10 4.34 -3.65
N LYS A 125 -19.02 4.27 -2.34
CA LYS A 125 -19.83 5.06 -1.41
C LYS A 125 -18.97 6.07 -0.68
N VAL A 126 -19.50 7.25 -0.52
CA VAL A 126 -18.93 8.32 0.31
C VAL A 126 -19.75 8.41 1.57
N TRP A 127 -19.09 8.37 2.72
CA TRP A 127 -19.74 8.32 4.02
C TRP A 127 -19.45 9.57 4.84
N ASP A 128 -20.44 10.06 5.53
CA ASP A 128 -20.26 11.00 6.63
C ASP A 128 -19.88 10.22 7.89
N THR A 129 -18.72 10.51 8.46
CA THR A 129 -18.18 9.80 9.62
C THR A 129 -19.04 9.98 10.88
N ASN A 130 -19.71 11.12 11.03
CA ASN A 130 -20.50 11.42 12.22
C ASN A 130 -21.85 10.72 12.23
N THR A 131 -22.51 10.64 11.08
CA THR A 131 -23.86 10.07 10.93
C THR A 131 -23.82 8.63 10.45
N LEU A 132 -22.69 8.17 9.88
CA LEU A 132 -22.54 6.90 9.18
C LEU A 132 -23.56 6.71 8.03
N GLN A 133 -24.07 7.78 7.48
CA GLN A 133 -24.93 7.74 6.31
C GLN A 133 -24.13 8.01 5.05
N THR A 134 -24.60 7.45 3.94
CA THR A 134 -24.00 7.74 2.63
C THR A 134 -24.34 9.15 2.18
N ALA A 135 -23.30 9.97 1.97
CA ALA A 135 -23.43 11.30 1.39
C ALA A 135 -23.59 11.23 -0.14
N ASP A 136 -22.91 10.29 -0.79
CA ASP A 136 -22.97 10.06 -2.23
C ASP A 136 -22.68 8.59 -2.58
N VAL A 137 -23.21 8.15 -3.74
CA VAL A 137 -23.04 6.77 -4.23
C VAL A 137 -22.77 6.77 -5.73
N PHE A 138 -21.57 6.35 -6.11
CA PHE A 138 -21.23 6.15 -7.52
C PHE A 138 -21.51 4.70 -7.91
N ASN A 139 -22.24 4.52 -9.00
CA ASN A 139 -22.59 3.21 -9.54
C ASN A 139 -21.77 2.92 -10.79
N PHE A 140 -21.24 1.72 -10.88
CA PHE A 140 -20.41 1.24 -11.99
C PHE A 140 -21.09 0.07 -12.71
N GLU A 141 -20.73 -0.15 -13.97
CA GLU A 141 -21.18 -1.32 -14.71
C GLU A 141 -20.52 -2.62 -14.23
N GLU A 142 -19.26 -2.52 -13.77
CA GLU A 142 -18.43 -3.62 -13.37
C GLU A 142 -18.09 -3.57 -11.87
N THR A 143 -17.67 -4.71 -11.31
CA THR A 143 -17.22 -4.80 -9.92
C THR A 143 -16.00 -3.90 -9.70
N VAL A 144 -15.97 -3.23 -8.55
CA VAL A 144 -14.86 -2.37 -8.15
C VAL A 144 -13.85 -3.18 -7.36
N TYR A 145 -12.59 -3.17 -7.79
CA TYR A 145 -11.50 -3.85 -7.11
C TYR A 145 -10.73 -2.93 -6.18
N SER A 146 -10.52 -1.69 -6.58
CA SER A 146 -9.82 -0.73 -5.73
C SER A 146 -10.21 0.70 -6.08
N HIS A 147 -10.06 1.58 -5.10
CA HIS A 147 -10.11 3.01 -5.33
C HIS A 147 -9.00 3.70 -4.53
N HIS A 148 -8.65 4.90 -4.93
CA HIS A 148 -7.70 5.72 -4.19
C HIS A 148 -7.95 7.20 -4.46
N MET A 149 -7.83 8.03 -3.40
CA MET A 149 -7.85 9.49 -3.45
C MET A 149 -6.43 10.04 -3.34
N SER A 150 -6.18 11.16 -3.98
CA SER A 150 -4.87 11.80 -3.87
C SER A 150 -4.65 12.39 -2.47
N PRO A 151 -3.56 12.00 -1.78
CA PRO A 151 -3.28 12.53 -0.43
C PRO A 151 -2.80 13.98 -0.40
N VAL A 152 -2.47 14.56 -1.57
CA VAL A 152 -1.89 15.90 -1.68
C VAL A 152 -2.70 16.85 -2.57
N ALA A 153 -3.77 16.36 -3.21
CA ALA A 153 -4.56 17.17 -4.12
C ALA A 153 -5.37 18.23 -3.37
N THR A 154 -5.13 19.49 -3.72
CA THR A 154 -5.89 20.64 -3.20
C THR A 154 -6.81 21.24 -4.26
N LYS A 155 -6.52 21.02 -5.54
CA LYS A 155 -7.24 21.61 -6.68
C LYS A 155 -8.38 20.74 -7.19
N HIS A 156 -8.33 19.45 -6.93
CA HIS A 156 -9.35 18.50 -7.33
C HIS A 156 -9.70 17.54 -6.20
N ALA A 157 -10.88 16.92 -6.27
CA ALA A 157 -11.34 15.90 -5.36
C ALA A 157 -11.62 14.59 -6.12
N LEU A 158 -10.67 14.17 -6.99
CA LEU A 158 -10.82 13.02 -7.85
C LEU A 158 -10.51 11.72 -7.09
N VAL A 159 -11.41 10.77 -7.22
CA VAL A 159 -11.22 9.39 -6.82
C VAL A 159 -10.91 8.55 -8.05
N ALA A 160 -9.79 7.87 -8.08
CA ALA A 160 -9.48 6.91 -9.13
C ALA A 160 -10.07 5.55 -8.76
N VAL A 161 -10.77 4.93 -9.70
CA VAL A 161 -11.49 3.67 -9.49
C VAL A 161 -11.04 2.63 -10.51
N GLY A 162 -10.51 1.52 -9.99
CA GLY A 162 -10.16 0.32 -10.75
C GLY A 162 -11.29 -0.71 -10.69
N THR A 163 -11.71 -1.16 -11.86
CA THR A 163 -12.83 -2.10 -12.00
C THR A 163 -12.41 -3.37 -12.72
N ARG A 164 -13.31 -4.35 -12.77
CA ARG A 164 -13.15 -5.56 -13.58
C ARG A 164 -12.99 -5.25 -15.08
N GLY A 165 -13.34 -4.06 -15.52
CA GLY A 165 -13.08 -3.61 -16.88
C GLY A 165 -11.65 -3.09 -17.09
N PRO A 166 -11.23 -2.90 -18.34
CA PRO A 166 -9.90 -2.40 -18.69
C PRO A 166 -9.75 -0.89 -18.55
N ARG A 167 -10.77 -0.20 -18.05
CA ARG A 167 -10.83 1.25 -17.95
C ARG A 167 -10.73 1.70 -16.50
N VAL A 168 -9.94 2.74 -16.27
CA VAL A 168 -9.91 3.41 -14.97
C VAL A 168 -10.86 4.60 -15.03
N GLN A 169 -11.74 4.71 -14.07
CA GLN A 169 -12.70 5.80 -13.99
C GLN A 169 -12.24 6.80 -12.92
N LEU A 170 -12.33 8.08 -13.24
CA LEU A 170 -12.06 9.18 -12.32
C LEU A 170 -13.39 9.83 -11.95
N CYS A 171 -13.77 9.70 -10.69
CA CYS A 171 -15.00 10.27 -10.14
C CYS A 171 -14.66 11.52 -9.33
N ASP A 172 -15.39 12.58 -9.52
CA ASP A 172 -15.20 13.83 -8.78
C ASP A 172 -16.22 13.95 -7.65
N LEU A 173 -15.74 14.01 -6.42
CA LEU A 173 -16.58 14.13 -5.22
C LEU A 173 -17.35 15.44 -5.17
N LYS A 174 -16.88 16.50 -5.86
CA LYS A 174 -17.58 17.80 -5.88
C LYS A 174 -18.79 17.81 -6.79
N SER A 175 -18.71 17.13 -7.93
CA SER A 175 -19.79 17.08 -8.91
C SER A 175 -20.70 15.85 -8.75
N GLY A 176 -20.30 14.86 -7.93
CA GLY A 176 -21.04 13.60 -7.76
C GLY A 176 -21.05 12.74 -9.03
N SER A 177 -20.10 12.94 -9.95
CA SER A 177 -20.10 12.25 -11.24
C SER A 177 -18.72 11.76 -11.66
N CYS A 178 -18.68 10.69 -12.48
CA CYS A 178 -17.46 10.24 -13.12
C CYS A 178 -17.14 11.16 -14.31
N CYS A 179 -16.03 11.90 -14.23
CA CYS A 179 -15.69 12.95 -15.18
C CYS A 179 -14.72 12.49 -16.27
N HIS A 180 -13.87 11.49 -16.00
CA HIS A 180 -12.85 11.03 -16.94
C HIS A 180 -12.71 9.51 -16.94
N ILE A 181 -12.32 8.97 -18.10
CA ILE A 181 -12.02 7.54 -18.29
C ILE A 181 -10.64 7.42 -18.92
N LEU A 182 -9.71 6.75 -18.21
CA LEU A 182 -8.40 6.44 -18.73
C LEU A 182 -8.44 5.09 -19.45
N GLN A 183 -8.03 5.09 -20.72
CA GLN A 183 -8.01 3.90 -21.56
C GLN A 183 -6.57 3.52 -21.92
N GLY A 184 -6.24 2.24 -21.82
CA GLY A 184 -4.90 1.76 -22.20
C GLY A 184 -4.51 0.43 -21.59
N HIS A 185 -5.21 -0.05 -20.56
CA HIS A 185 -5.14 -1.44 -20.14
C HIS A 185 -5.97 -2.35 -21.06
N ARG A 186 -5.64 -3.63 -21.10
CA ARG A 186 -6.32 -4.63 -21.92
C ARG A 186 -7.20 -5.56 -21.11
N GLN A 187 -7.00 -5.62 -19.81
CA GLN A 187 -7.70 -6.47 -18.86
C GLN A 187 -8.09 -5.67 -17.60
N GLU A 188 -8.62 -6.35 -16.62
CA GLU A 188 -9.08 -5.82 -15.33
C GLU A 188 -8.03 -4.92 -14.67
N VAL A 189 -8.47 -3.81 -14.09
CA VAL A 189 -7.62 -2.93 -13.29
C VAL A 189 -7.76 -3.32 -11.82
N LEU A 190 -6.70 -3.92 -11.27
CA LEU A 190 -6.73 -4.53 -9.94
C LEU A 190 -6.36 -3.55 -8.84
N ALA A 191 -5.43 -2.61 -9.12
CA ALA A 191 -5.01 -1.64 -8.14
C ALA A 191 -4.77 -0.26 -8.76
N VAL A 192 -5.07 0.77 -8.00
CA VAL A 192 -4.85 2.17 -8.35
C VAL A 192 -4.20 2.90 -7.17
N SER A 193 -3.31 3.85 -7.45
CA SER A 193 -2.70 4.67 -6.40
C SER A 193 -2.27 6.02 -6.94
N TRP A 194 -2.66 7.09 -6.25
CA TRP A 194 -2.18 8.44 -6.52
C TRP A 194 -0.79 8.65 -5.94
N SER A 195 0.01 9.45 -6.63
CA SER A 195 1.31 9.87 -6.11
C SER A 195 1.14 10.78 -4.88
N PRO A 196 1.87 10.53 -3.78
CA PRO A 196 1.86 11.42 -2.63
C PRO A 196 2.74 12.67 -2.83
N ARG A 197 3.39 12.80 -3.99
CA ARG A 197 4.25 13.93 -4.35
C ARG A 197 3.62 14.85 -5.39
N TYR A 198 2.92 14.29 -6.36
CA TYR A 198 2.37 15.01 -7.50
C TYR A 198 0.86 14.79 -7.58
N GLU A 199 0.08 15.85 -7.41
CA GLU A 199 -1.38 15.78 -7.32
C GLU A 199 -2.08 15.19 -8.57
N TYR A 200 -1.42 15.25 -9.75
CA TYR A 200 -2.00 14.79 -11.02
C TYR A 200 -1.44 13.45 -11.52
N ILE A 201 -0.51 12.85 -10.79
CA ILE A 201 0.10 11.58 -11.20
C ILE A 201 -0.60 10.41 -10.53
N LEU A 202 -1.09 9.49 -11.35
CA LEU A 202 -1.77 8.27 -10.97
C LEU A 202 -1.01 7.05 -11.49
N ALA A 203 -0.85 6.02 -10.67
CA ALA A 203 -0.38 4.70 -11.07
C ALA A 203 -1.54 3.71 -11.10
N THR A 204 -1.54 2.82 -12.08
CA THR A 204 -2.55 1.76 -12.22
C THR A 204 -1.91 0.44 -12.56
N ALA A 205 -2.40 -0.63 -11.94
CA ALA A 205 -1.94 -2.00 -12.15
C ALA A 205 -3.09 -2.88 -12.65
N SER A 206 -2.76 -3.78 -13.57
CA SER A 206 -3.77 -4.58 -14.25
C SER A 206 -3.39 -6.05 -14.34
N ALA A 207 -4.39 -6.87 -14.61
CA ALA A 207 -4.26 -8.27 -14.95
C ALA A 207 -3.53 -8.50 -16.29
N ASP A 208 -3.33 -7.45 -17.10
CA ASP A 208 -2.56 -7.49 -18.35
C ASP A 208 -1.03 -7.46 -18.15
N ASN A 209 -0.57 -7.70 -16.91
CA ASN A 209 0.85 -7.73 -16.49
C ASN A 209 1.55 -6.36 -16.57
N ARG A 210 0.80 -5.30 -16.74
CA ARG A 210 1.32 -3.95 -16.94
C ARG A 210 1.00 -3.04 -15.79
N VAL A 211 1.92 -2.12 -15.56
CA VAL A 211 1.73 -0.97 -14.69
C VAL A 211 1.90 0.30 -15.51
N LYS A 212 0.99 1.22 -15.38
CA LYS A 212 0.98 2.46 -16.14
C LYS A 212 0.94 3.67 -15.21
N LEU A 213 1.72 4.68 -15.57
CA LEU A 213 1.69 5.99 -14.94
C LEU A 213 0.94 6.97 -15.85
N TRP A 214 0.05 7.76 -15.27
CA TRP A 214 -0.81 8.70 -15.97
C TRP A 214 -0.63 10.11 -15.41
N ASP A 215 -0.69 11.11 -16.29
CA ASP A 215 -1.01 12.48 -15.89
C ASP A 215 -2.48 12.75 -16.27
N VAL A 216 -3.33 12.86 -15.28
CA VAL A 216 -4.78 12.98 -15.48
C VAL A 216 -5.21 14.28 -16.18
N ARG A 217 -4.30 15.24 -16.32
CA ARG A 217 -4.53 16.46 -17.11
C ARG A 217 -4.41 16.23 -18.61
N ARG A 218 -3.75 15.12 -19.00
CA ARG A 218 -3.51 14.78 -20.40
C ARG A 218 -4.53 13.75 -20.87
N ALA A 219 -5.37 14.12 -21.82
CA ALA A 219 -6.39 13.23 -22.38
C ALA A 219 -5.81 12.08 -23.25
N SER A 220 -4.54 12.13 -23.64
CA SER A 220 -3.94 11.33 -24.71
C SER A 220 -3.07 10.16 -24.26
N GLY A 221 -3.50 9.41 -23.23
CA GLY A 221 -2.83 8.16 -22.89
C GLY A 221 -1.90 8.21 -21.68
N CYS A 222 -1.27 7.07 -21.39
CA CYS A 222 -0.34 6.95 -20.27
C CYS A 222 0.99 7.66 -20.56
N LEU A 223 1.62 8.18 -19.51
CA LEU A 223 2.96 8.77 -19.58
C LEU A 223 4.01 7.70 -19.80
N ILE A 224 4.00 6.68 -18.96
CA ILE A 224 4.98 5.61 -18.90
C ILE A 224 4.26 4.28 -18.69
N THR A 225 4.68 3.25 -19.43
CA THR A 225 4.39 1.86 -19.11
C THR A 225 5.66 1.24 -18.58
N LEU A 226 5.61 0.70 -17.36
CA LEU A 226 6.79 0.14 -16.70
C LEU A 226 7.23 -1.15 -17.39
N ASP A 227 8.55 -1.30 -17.60
CA ASP A 227 9.17 -2.47 -18.22
C ASP A 227 10.18 -3.10 -17.27
N GLN A 228 9.93 -4.35 -16.86
CA GLN A 228 10.80 -5.10 -15.94
C GLN A 228 12.24 -5.27 -16.45
N HIS A 229 12.45 -5.14 -17.74
CA HIS A 229 13.75 -5.32 -18.38
C HIS A 229 14.48 -4.01 -18.70
N ASN A 230 13.89 -2.86 -18.37
CA ASN A 230 14.44 -1.53 -18.65
C ASN A 230 14.85 -1.38 -20.14
N GLY A 231 14.04 -1.91 -21.06
CA GLY A 231 14.28 -1.84 -22.50
C GLY A 231 15.41 -2.74 -23.02
N LYS A 232 16.02 -3.60 -22.19
CA LYS A 232 17.18 -4.44 -22.58
C LYS A 232 16.81 -5.68 -23.41
N ASN A 233 15.54 -6.11 -23.38
CA ASN A 233 15.08 -7.28 -24.13
C ASN A 233 14.37 -6.87 -25.42
N SER A 234 15.14 -6.73 -26.50
CA SER A 234 14.61 -6.39 -27.84
C SER A 234 14.06 -7.58 -28.66
N GLN A 235 14.09 -8.81 -28.13
CA GLN A 235 13.80 -10.01 -28.94
C GLN A 235 12.38 -10.58 -28.86
N ALA A 236 11.52 -10.11 -27.98
CA ALA A 236 10.13 -10.59 -27.90
C ALA A 236 9.16 -9.41 -27.92
N VAL A 237 8.55 -9.15 -29.07
CA VAL A 237 7.59 -8.05 -29.28
C VAL A 237 6.35 -8.14 -28.37
N GLU A 238 5.98 -9.33 -27.89
CA GLU A 238 4.81 -9.52 -27.03
C GLU A 238 5.07 -9.30 -25.54
N SER A 239 6.30 -9.47 -25.07
CA SER A 239 6.70 -9.25 -23.68
C SER A 239 7.28 -7.86 -23.41
N ALA A 240 7.38 -7.02 -24.41
CA ALA A 240 7.84 -5.65 -24.28
C ALA A 240 6.85 -4.83 -23.41
N ASN A 241 7.41 -4.06 -22.48
CA ASN A 241 6.65 -3.18 -21.56
C ASN A 241 5.72 -3.92 -20.60
N THR A 242 6.13 -5.08 -20.09
CA THR A 242 5.47 -5.76 -18.98
C THR A 242 6.18 -5.47 -17.67
N ALA A 243 5.41 -5.13 -16.62
CA ALA A 243 5.97 -4.90 -15.29
C ALA A 243 6.23 -6.22 -14.55
N HIS A 244 5.40 -7.22 -14.78
CA HIS A 244 5.48 -8.55 -14.17
C HIS A 244 5.21 -9.65 -15.20
N ASN A 245 5.60 -10.89 -14.87
CA ASN A 245 5.27 -12.08 -15.67
C ASN A 245 3.90 -12.67 -15.31
N GLY A 246 3.10 -11.95 -14.55
CA GLY A 246 1.75 -12.31 -14.12
C GLY A 246 0.94 -11.08 -13.76
N LYS A 247 -0.30 -11.28 -13.33
CA LYS A 247 -1.20 -10.19 -12.92
C LYS A 247 -0.53 -9.33 -11.83
N VAL A 248 -0.71 -8.03 -11.91
CA VAL A 248 -0.20 -7.10 -10.89
C VAL A 248 -1.34 -6.80 -9.91
N ASN A 249 -1.27 -7.40 -8.72
CA ASN A 249 -2.36 -7.35 -7.75
C ASN A 249 -2.30 -6.13 -6.83
N GLY A 250 -1.11 -5.55 -6.65
CA GLY A 250 -0.97 -4.43 -5.74
C GLY A 250 0.10 -3.45 -6.19
N LEU A 251 -0.09 -2.20 -5.82
CA LEU A 251 0.88 -1.14 -5.99
C LEU A 251 0.76 -0.11 -4.86
N CYS A 252 1.89 0.48 -4.50
CA CYS A 252 1.95 1.51 -3.48
C CYS A 252 3.12 2.44 -3.75
N PHE A 253 2.89 3.74 -3.69
CA PHE A 253 4.00 4.68 -3.69
C PHE A 253 4.70 4.71 -2.33
N THR A 254 6.00 4.95 -2.33
CA THR A 254 6.70 5.34 -1.10
C THR A 254 6.20 6.69 -0.61
N SER A 255 6.29 6.96 0.69
CA SER A 255 5.76 8.18 1.31
C SER A 255 6.37 9.48 0.75
N ASP A 256 7.58 9.40 0.19
CA ASP A 256 8.24 10.52 -0.50
C ASP A 256 7.83 10.66 -1.97
N GLY A 257 7.08 9.68 -2.52
CA GLY A 257 6.64 9.63 -3.91
C GLY A 257 7.74 9.43 -4.94
N LEU A 258 8.97 9.08 -4.51
CA LEU A 258 10.11 8.86 -5.42
C LEU A 258 10.08 7.47 -6.04
N HIS A 259 9.52 6.50 -5.33
CA HIS A 259 9.47 5.12 -5.80
C HIS A 259 8.04 4.59 -5.80
N LEU A 260 7.81 3.62 -6.66
CA LEU A 260 6.59 2.83 -6.73
C LEU A 260 6.93 1.37 -6.47
N LEU A 261 6.26 0.76 -5.52
CA LEU A 261 6.34 -0.66 -5.24
C LEU A 261 5.20 -1.38 -5.94
N THR A 262 5.48 -2.50 -6.61
CA THR A 262 4.47 -3.33 -7.27
C THR A 262 4.61 -4.78 -6.90
N VAL A 263 3.48 -5.48 -6.78
CA VAL A 263 3.42 -6.90 -6.41
C VAL A 263 2.63 -7.66 -7.48
N GLY A 264 3.25 -8.70 -8.03
CA GLY A 264 2.64 -9.53 -9.05
C GLY A 264 2.39 -10.97 -8.62
N THR A 265 1.58 -11.70 -9.39
CA THR A 265 1.35 -13.14 -9.21
C THR A 265 2.53 -13.99 -9.67
N ASP A 266 3.59 -13.38 -10.17
CA ASP A 266 4.89 -13.99 -10.46
C ASP A 266 5.76 -14.20 -9.20
N ASN A 267 5.19 -14.01 -8.00
CA ASN A 267 5.85 -14.07 -6.70
C ASN A 267 7.01 -13.07 -6.56
N ARG A 268 6.93 -11.97 -7.29
CA ARG A 268 7.94 -10.91 -7.24
C ARG A 268 7.33 -9.60 -6.79
N MET A 269 8.14 -8.87 -6.05
CA MET A 269 7.91 -7.49 -5.70
C MET A 269 8.99 -6.66 -6.38
N ARG A 270 8.63 -5.55 -7.02
CA ARG A 270 9.57 -4.68 -7.73
C ARG A 270 9.44 -3.27 -7.25
N LEU A 271 10.59 -2.60 -7.21
CA LEU A 271 10.69 -1.19 -6.87
C LEU A 271 11.10 -0.41 -8.12
N TRP A 272 10.34 0.63 -8.43
CA TRP A 272 10.50 1.44 -9.62
C TRP A 272 10.79 2.88 -9.23
N ASN A 273 11.64 3.55 -10.00
CA ASN A 273 11.76 4.99 -9.93
C ASN A 273 10.50 5.62 -10.57
N SER A 274 9.74 6.41 -9.81
CA SER A 274 8.47 6.98 -10.28
C SER A 274 8.63 8.00 -11.40
N SER A 275 9.79 8.62 -11.55
CA SER A 275 10.06 9.63 -12.56
C SER A 275 10.60 9.07 -13.87
N SER A 276 11.50 8.06 -13.82
CA SER A 276 12.08 7.44 -15.01
C SER A 276 11.33 6.19 -15.46
N GLY A 277 10.58 5.54 -14.57
CA GLY A 277 9.93 4.25 -14.82
C GLY A 277 10.91 3.07 -14.85
N GLU A 278 12.16 3.27 -14.42
CA GLU A 278 13.16 2.21 -14.35
C GLU A 278 12.95 1.29 -13.16
N ASN A 279 13.09 -0.01 -13.40
CA ASN A 279 13.16 -1.02 -12.35
C ASN A 279 14.50 -0.89 -11.62
N THR A 280 14.45 -0.50 -10.35
CA THR A 280 15.65 -0.26 -9.54
C THR A 280 16.04 -1.47 -8.70
N LEU A 281 15.07 -2.30 -8.30
CA LEU A 281 15.30 -3.45 -7.45
C LEU A 281 14.21 -4.50 -7.63
N GLU A 282 14.60 -5.78 -7.75
CA GLU A 282 13.68 -6.90 -7.65
C GLU A 282 13.71 -7.44 -6.22
N LEU A 283 12.56 -7.35 -5.59
CA LEU A 283 12.31 -7.90 -4.28
C LEU A 283 11.48 -9.18 -4.42
N TYR A 284 11.81 -10.26 -3.70
CA TYR A 284 11.08 -11.52 -3.78
C TYR A 284 10.11 -11.63 -2.59
N SER A 285 8.85 -11.92 -2.83
CA SER A 285 7.85 -12.10 -1.79
C SER A 285 7.51 -13.58 -1.60
N GLY A 286 7.05 -13.93 -0.39
CA GLY A 286 6.61 -15.28 -0.08
C GLY A 286 5.46 -15.76 -0.96
N SER A 287 5.52 -17.03 -1.34
CA SER A 287 4.52 -17.75 -2.10
C SER A 287 3.54 -18.50 -1.18
N ARG A 288 2.47 -19.06 -1.76
CA ARG A 288 1.52 -19.96 -1.10
C ARG A 288 2.16 -21.21 -0.47
N ASP A 289 3.39 -21.49 -0.79
CA ASP A 289 4.17 -22.68 -0.41
C ASP A 289 4.89 -22.51 0.93
N CYS A 290 4.52 -21.52 1.74
CA CYS A 290 5.08 -21.23 3.07
C CYS A 290 6.56 -20.83 3.10
N ASN A 291 7.18 -20.56 1.96
CA ASN A 291 8.54 -20.02 1.91
C ASN A 291 8.52 -18.50 2.08
N ILE A 292 8.95 -18.03 3.23
CA ILE A 292 9.16 -16.61 3.51
C ILE A 292 10.60 -16.29 3.13
N LEU A 293 10.79 -15.53 2.06
CA LEU A 293 12.08 -14.94 1.75
C LEU A 293 12.26 -13.68 2.59
N ALA A 294 13.19 -13.74 3.51
CA ALA A 294 13.52 -12.61 4.36
C ALA A 294 14.21 -11.51 3.55
N TRP A 295 13.73 -10.32 3.68
CA TRP A 295 14.28 -9.11 3.12
C TRP A 295 15.41 -8.59 3.99
N VAL A 296 16.61 -8.55 3.47
CA VAL A 296 17.69 -7.77 4.05
C VAL A 296 17.93 -6.58 3.12
N PRO A 297 17.55 -5.36 3.48
CA PRO A 297 18.10 -4.20 2.80
C PRO A 297 19.61 -4.29 3.05
N SER A 298 20.39 -4.55 1.99
CA SER A 298 21.83 -4.47 2.10
C SER A 298 22.18 -3.00 2.31
N LEU A 299 22.37 -2.63 3.57
CA LEU A 299 22.96 -1.38 3.98
C LEU A 299 24.49 -1.44 3.72
N TYR A 300 24.90 -1.85 2.54
CA TYR A 300 26.27 -1.65 2.10
C TYR A 300 26.38 -0.22 1.58
N GLU A 301 26.67 0.71 2.47
CA GLU A 301 27.51 1.84 2.09
C GLU A 301 28.85 1.25 1.62
N PRO A 302 29.44 1.68 0.51
CA PRO A 302 30.81 1.33 0.19
C PRO A 302 31.68 1.86 1.33
N LEU A 303 32.13 0.93 2.19
CA LEU A 303 33.24 1.20 3.09
C LEU A 303 34.42 1.56 2.19
N HIS A 304 35.05 2.68 2.49
CA HIS A 304 36.34 3.04 1.89
C HIS A 304 37.27 1.81 1.93
N ASP A 305 38.00 1.58 0.84
CA ASP A 305 38.80 0.40 0.49
C ASP A 305 40.01 0.12 1.39
N ASP A 306 39.93 0.20 2.70
CA ASP A 306 41.09 -0.02 3.54
C ASP A 306 40.99 -1.19 4.55
N ASP A 307 39.90 -2.01 4.58
CA ASP A 307 39.81 -3.14 5.53
C ASP A 307 39.08 -4.39 4.97
N GLU A 308 39.49 -4.94 3.83
CA GLU A 308 38.80 -6.06 3.17
C GLU A 308 39.16 -7.49 3.68
N THR A 309 39.95 -7.69 4.70
CA THR A 309 40.45 -9.05 5.02
C THR A 309 39.95 -9.72 6.30
N THR A 310 39.20 -8.99 7.15
CA THR A 310 38.87 -9.58 8.47
C THR A 310 37.39 -9.85 8.74
N SER A 311 36.48 -9.31 7.96
CA SER A 311 35.01 -9.38 8.27
C SER A 311 34.26 -10.52 7.57
N LYS A 312 34.79 -11.12 6.51
CA LYS A 312 34.10 -12.23 5.79
C LYS A 312 34.20 -13.59 6.50
N SER A 313 35.21 -13.80 7.35
CA SER A 313 35.39 -15.07 8.09
C SER A 313 34.49 -15.17 9.34
N GLN A 314 34.12 -14.04 9.95
CA GLN A 314 33.30 -14.05 11.16
C GLN A 314 31.81 -14.16 10.90
N LEU A 315 31.31 -13.66 9.75
CA LEU A 315 29.90 -13.79 9.42
C LEU A 315 29.51 -15.22 8.99
N ASN A 316 30.39 -15.90 8.26
CA ASN A 316 30.13 -17.31 7.88
C ASN A 316 30.17 -18.25 9.08
N GLN A 317 31.03 -18.00 10.06
CA GLN A 317 31.10 -18.79 11.26
C GLN A 317 29.88 -18.63 12.18
N ALA A 318 29.33 -17.42 12.29
CA ALA A 318 28.10 -17.17 13.05
C ALA A 318 26.85 -17.81 12.42
N PHE A 319 26.84 -18.05 11.11
CA PHE A 319 25.75 -18.73 10.42
C PHE A 319 25.84 -20.26 10.55
N GLU A 320 27.01 -20.84 10.53
CA GLU A 320 27.21 -22.29 10.71
C GLU A 320 26.92 -22.73 12.15
N ASP A 321 27.27 -21.92 13.15
CA ASP A 321 27.03 -22.22 14.58
C ASP A 321 25.54 -22.13 14.97
N ALA A 322 24.73 -21.39 14.24
CA ALA A 322 23.28 -21.24 14.51
C ALA A 322 22.44 -22.45 14.02
N TRP A 323 22.97 -23.29 13.13
CA TRP A 323 22.26 -24.42 12.53
C TRP A 323 22.72 -25.80 13.05
N SER A 324 23.81 -25.85 13.82
CA SER A 324 24.38 -27.12 14.30
C SER A 324 23.86 -27.59 15.67
N SER A 325 22.95 -26.85 16.32
CA SER A 325 22.50 -27.15 17.69
C SER A 325 21.11 -27.79 17.83
N SER A 326 20.52 -28.33 16.76
CA SER A 326 19.15 -28.90 16.84
C SER A 326 19.01 -30.41 16.51
N ASP A 327 20.11 -31.15 16.33
CA ASP A 327 20.04 -32.61 16.15
C ASP A 327 20.98 -33.35 17.11
N GLU A 328 20.62 -33.39 18.41
CA GLU A 328 20.96 -34.47 19.35
C GLU A 328 20.13 -34.28 20.61
N GLU A 329 19.02 -35.00 20.72
CA GLU A 329 18.53 -35.73 21.88
C GLU A 329 17.11 -36.27 21.67
N GLY A 330 17.00 -37.60 21.69
CA GLY A 330 15.83 -38.35 22.14
C GLY A 330 14.99 -39.06 21.11
#